data_0be3caf30d1acc56d427eb7c8c07a341
#
_entry.id   0be3caf30d1acc56d427eb7c8c07a341
#
_cell.length_a   1.000
_cell.length_b   1.000
_cell.length_c   1.000
_cell.angle_alpha   90.00
_cell.angle_beta   90.00
_cell.angle_gamma   90.00
#
_symmetry.space_group_name_H-M   'P 1'
#
loop_
_entity.id
_entity.type
_entity.pdbx_description
1 polymer ?
#
loop_
_entity_poly.entity_id
_entity_poly.type
_entity_poly.pdbx_seq_one_letter_code
_entity_poly.pdbx_strand_id
1 'polypeptide(L)'
;MLRLRNLQCAVALALVSSSLTAQTPDTSRAGRPQPIDIQFTRAYDARGRNTFKVPKSESLPYRGFRMQLHAAFAQQYQALTHSNDADSVFVPAVAPVPGNAGTAATSDRNRLIDLGSGFNNATANLVLNTQLARGIRVQMTSYLSARRHNETWVKDGFIQIDASPFDVPMFDRLMRDLTVKVGHFEVNYGDQHFRRTDNGQAIYNRLVGNPLLDAFTTEVGAEAIYQRNGWLVVAALTNGEIRGNLARPDDRDPAKMLKVGFDRRLNDDLRVRLTGSWRDQRSAISNTLYNGDRAGSRYYFVMENVRATESANATSGAINPGFSDAARSIMINPFVEFRGLEFFGLYEIAEGRSAAETETREITHTLWELTYQLPHVNGLYLSGRYNALTGDLGTTGTGPTLQDNSDVRVNRIQLGGGWQVSPNLLLKAEYVDQTYDGFSRRDIRSGGRFSGVILEAVTAW
;
A
#
# COMPACT_ATOMS: atom_id res chain seq x y z
N MET A 1 38.37 -11.90 -3.42
CA MET A 1 38.48 -10.51 -3.96
C MET A 1 37.14 -9.87 -4.32
N LEU A 2 36.06 -10.25 -3.66
CA LEU A 2 34.68 -9.75 -4.00
C LEU A 2 34.05 -8.86 -2.91
N ARG A 3 34.79 -8.45 -1.88
CA ARG A 3 34.21 -7.68 -0.74
C ARG A 3 34.45 -6.16 -0.79
N LEU A 4 35.14 -5.63 -1.81
CA LEU A 4 35.47 -4.19 -1.87
C LEU A 4 34.61 -3.33 -2.82
N ARG A 5 33.82 -3.95 -3.71
CA ARG A 5 33.00 -3.17 -4.68
C ARG A 5 31.72 -2.57 -4.10
N ASN A 6 31.18 -3.14 -3.03
CA ASN A 6 29.91 -2.65 -2.42
C ASN A 6 30.12 -1.49 -1.43
N LEU A 7 31.35 -1.18 -1.05
CA LEU A 7 31.66 -0.08 -0.15
C LEU A 7 31.80 1.28 -0.87
N GLN A 8 32.03 1.27 -2.18
CA GLN A 8 32.25 2.50 -2.93
C GLN A 8 30.99 3.30 -3.22
N CYS A 9 29.82 2.66 -3.31
CA CYS A 9 28.55 3.39 -3.49
C CYS A 9 28.05 4.08 -2.20
N ALA A 10 28.39 3.54 -1.03
CA ALA A 10 28.01 4.17 0.25
C ALA A 10 28.87 5.38 0.59
N VAL A 11 30.12 5.41 0.11
CA VAL A 11 31.05 6.53 0.33
C VAL A 11 30.76 7.73 -0.58
N ALA A 12 30.18 7.53 -1.76
CA ALA A 12 29.80 8.62 -2.67
C ALA A 12 28.65 9.49 -2.14
N LEU A 13 27.78 8.95 -1.28
CA LEU A 13 26.71 9.74 -0.63
C LEU A 13 27.22 10.58 0.56
N ALA A 14 28.35 10.19 1.17
CA ALA A 14 28.93 10.88 2.34
C ALA A 14 29.84 12.06 1.98
N LEU A 15 30.31 12.17 0.74
CA LEU A 15 31.25 13.21 0.30
C LEU A 15 30.60 14.47 -0.31
N VAL A 16 29.26 14.52 -0.42
CA VAL A 16 28.53 15.71 -0.86
C VAL A 16 28.24 16.68 0.32
N SER A 17 28.63 16.33 1.53
CA SER A 17 28.26 17.08 2.75
C SER A 17 29.18 18.26 3.12
N SER A 18 30.20 18.63 2.34
CA SER A 18 31.21 19.60 2.78
C SER A 18 31.11 21.02 2.23
N SER A 19 29.98 21.42 1.60
CA SER A 19 29.80 22.83 1.19
C SER A 19 28.35 23.31 1.12
N LEU A 20 27.48 22.84 2.01
CA LEU A 20 26.17 23.46 2.20
C LEU A 20 26.31 24.63 3.19
N THR A 21 26.82 25.76 2.71
CA THR A 21 26.54 27.06 3.34
C THR A 21 25.02 27.22 3.37
N ALA A 22 24.47 27.47 4.56
CA ALA A 22 23.06 27.75 4.77
C ALA A 22 22.63 28.94 3.89
N GLN A 23 22.17 28.65 2.69
CA GLN A 23 21.43 29.61 1.89
C GLN A 23 20.05 29.72 2.53
N THR A 24 19.65 30.94 2.90
CA THR A 24 18.24 31.24 3.16
C THR A 24 17.41 30.61 2.05
N PRO A 25 16.41 29.78 2.36
CA PRO A 25 15.65 29.11 1.31
C PRO A 25 15.01 30.15 0.43
N ASP A 26 15.46 30.22 -0.82
CA ASP A 26 14.78 31.00 -1.85
C ASP A 26 13.42 30.34 -2.09
N THR A 27 12.41 30.82 -1.39
CA THR A 27 11.03 30.31 -1.49
C THR A 27 10.44 30.53 -2.89
N SER A 28 11.10 31.33 -3.74
CA SER A 28 10.70 31.52 -5.15
C SER A 28 11.08 30.32 -6.04
N ARG A 29 12.08 29.49 -5.63
CA ARG A 29 12.52 28.28 -6.34
C ARG A 29 11.84 27.01 -5.84
N ALA A 30 11.27 26.99 -4.64
CA ALA A 30 10.47 25.88 -4.17
C ALA A 30 9.17 25.84 -5.00
N GLY A 31 8.89 24.72 -5.65
CA GLY A 31 7.64 24.53 -6.38
C GLY A 31 6.44 24.93 -5.50
N ARG A 32 5.58 25.78 -6.01
CA ARG A 32 4.38 26.20 -5.26
C ARG A 32 3.42 25.02 -5.17
N PRO A 33 2.92 24.71 -3.96
CA PRO A 33 1.89 23.68 -3.81
C PRO A 33 0.68 24.03 -4.68
N GLN A 34 0.11 23.04 -5.35
CA GLN A 34 -1.14 23.24 -6.09
C GLN A 34 -2.25 23.70 -5.13
N PRO A 35 -3.05 24.71 -5.49
CA PRO A 35 -4.18 25.12 -4.68
C PRO A 35 -5.18 23.96 -4.58
N ILE A 36 -5.73 23.72 -3.39
CA ILE A 36 -6.86 22.81 -3.21
C ILE A 36 -8.12 23.63 -3.43
N ASP A 37 -8.75 23.50 -4.60
CA ASP A 37 -9.94 24.28 -4.97
C ASP A 37 -11.24 23.48 -4.88
N ILE A 38 -11.16 22.18 -4.62
CA ILE A 38 -12.30 21.27 -4.48
C ILE A 38 -12.52 20.97 -2.99
N GLN A 39 -13.78 21.10 -2.55
CA GLN A 39 -14.17 20.89 -1.15
C GLN A 39 -13.85 19.45 -0.69
N PHE A 40 -13.49 19.28 0.58
CA PHE A 40 -13.29 17.99 1.26
C PHE A 40 -12.31 17.05 0.57
N THR A 41 -11.33 17.61 -0.14
CA THR A 41 -10.30 16.83 -0.86
C THR A 41 -8.97 16.84 -0.08
N ARG A 42 -8.38 15.64 0.09
CA ARG A 42 -7.03 15.49 0.61
C ARG A 42 -6.03 16.11 -0.36
N ALA A 43 -5.00 16.80 0.14
CA ALA A 43 -3.90 17.28 -0.71
C ALA A 43 -3.17 16.10 -1.35
N TYR A 44 -2.81 16.23 -2.62
CA TYR A 44 -2.07 15.19 -3.37
C TYR A 44 -0.55 15.27 -3.20
N ASP A 45 -0.05 16.35 -2.62
CA ASP A 45 1.37 16.55 -2.27
C ASP A 45 1.66 16.18 -0.81
N ALA A 46 2.87 16.51 -0.31
CA ALA A 46 3.29 16.20 1.06
C ALA A 46 2.36 16.71 2.16
N ARG A 47 1.53 17.74 1.90
CA ARG A 47 0.54 18.27 2.86
C ARG A 47 -0.57 17.25 3.17
N GLY A 48 -0.84 16.31 2.25
CA GLY A 48 -1.79 15.21 2.47
C GLY A 48 -1.29 14.10 3.38
N ARG A 49 -0.02 14.13 3.78
CA ARG A 49 0.57 13.10 4.66
C ARG A 49 -0.16 13.06 6.01
N ASN A 50 -0.40 11.86 6.53
CA ASN A 50 -1.15 11.63 7.76
C ASN A 50 -2.56 12.26 7.80
N THR A 51 -3.09 12.63 6.64
CA THR A 51 -4.51 13.01 6.51
C THR A 51 -5.33 11.76 6.27
N PHE A 52 -5.85 11.19 7.33
CA PHE A 52 -6.68 9.97 7.27
C PHE A 52 -8.10 10.27 6.77
N LYS A 53 -8.62 11.43 7.13
CA LYS A 53 -9.87 11.98 6.60
C LYS A 53 -9.83 13.49 6.76
N VAL A 54 -10.22 14.22 5.74
CA VAL A 54 -10.33 15.69 5.80
C VAL A 54 -11.46 16.05 6.76
N PRO A 55 -11.22 16.87 7.80
CA PRO A 55 -12.26 17.30 8.72
C PRO A 55 -13.33 18.13 8.03
N LYS A 56 -14.57 17.98 8.46
CA LYS A 56 -15.70 18.76 7.93
C LYS A 56 -15.56 20.29 8.15
N SER A 57 -14.86 20.67 9.23
CA SER A 57 -14.57 22.08 9.58
C SER A 57 -13.55 22.75 8.65
N GLU A 58 -12.74 21.98 7.94
CA GLU A 58 -11.69 22.48 7.05
C GLU A 58 -12.17 22.62 5.60
N SER A 59 -13.47 22.65 5.38
CA SER A 59 -14.02 22.78 4.04
C SER A 59 -13.82 24.17 3.44
N LEU A 60 -13.37 24.19 2.21
CA LEU A 60 -13.30 25.40 1.40
C LEU A 60 -14.71 25.87 1.03
N PRO A 61 -14.93 27.18 0.79
CA PRO A 61 -16.21 27.66 0.26
C PRO A 61 -16.45 27.09 -1.14
N TYR A 62 -17.71 26.72 -1.42
CA TYR A 62 -18.11 26.30 -2.76
C TYR A 62 -18.01 27.49 -3.74
N ARG A 63 -17.34 27.30 -4.85
CA ARG A 63 -17.08 28.32 -5.89
C ARG A 63 -17.61 27.91 -7.28
N GLY A 64 -18.66 27.09 -7.32
CA GLY A 64 -19.21 26.57 -8.57
C GLY A 64 -18.54 25.30 -9.06
N PHE A 65 -18.87 24.90 -10.28
CA PHE A 65 -18.26 23.76 -10.95
C PHE A 65 -16.75 23.93 -11.08
N ARG A 66 -16.00 22.91 -10.68
CA ARG A 66 -14.53 22.88 -10.75
C ARG A 66 -14.06 21.50 -11.17
N MET A 67 -13.01 21.49 -11.98
CA MET A 67 -12.32 20.26 -12.37
C MET A 67 -10.82 20.43 -12.08
N GLN A 68 -10.22 19.46 -11.40
CA GLN A 68 -8.78 19.42 -11.13
C GLN A 68 -8.21 18.09 -11.54
N LEU A 69 -7.07 18.15 -12.20
CA LEU A 69 -6.25 17.01 -12.56
C LEU A 69 -5.06 16.95 -11.60
N HIS A 70 -4.87 15.82 -10.95
CA HIS A 70 -3.72 15.53 -10.10
C HIS A 70 -2.96 14.36 -10.64
N ALA A 71 -1.66 14.34 -10.42
CA ALA A 71 -0.85 13.19 -10.78
C ALA A 71 0.16 12.86 -9.69
N ALA A 72 0.56 11.62 -9.65
CA ALA A 72 1.66 11.15 -8.83
C ALA A 72 2.49 10.17 -9.66
N PHE A 73 3.80 10.21 -9.49
CA PHE A 73 4.75 9.40 -10.24
C PHE A 73 5.87 8.93 -9.30
N ALA A 74 6.29 7.67 -9.44
CA ALA A 74 7.40 7.12 -8.69
C ALA A 74 8.32 6.32 -9.60
N GLN A 75 9.63 6.52 -9.43
CA GLN A 75 10.69 5.76 -10.07
C GLN A 75 11.65 5.24 -9.03
N GLN A 76 12.05 3.97 -9.18
CA GLN A 76 12.95 3.29 -8.25
C GLN A 76 14.20 2.78 -8.94
N TYR A 77 15.28 2.71 -8.16
CA TYR A 77 16.48 1.93 -8.43
C TYR A 77 16.62 0.88 -7.34
N GLN A 78 16.74 -0.40 -7.73
CA GLN A 78 16.82 -1.54 -6.84
C GLN A 78 18.20 -2.18 -6.92
N ALA A 79 18.76 -2.51 -5.73
CA ALA A 79 19.95 -3.33 -5.58
C ALA A 79 19.71 -4.34 -4.45
N LEU A 80 19.00 -5.42 -4.78
CA LEU A 80 18.59 -6.48 -3.85
C LEU A 80 19.27 -7.80 -4.22
N THR A 81 19.44 -8.64 -3.21
CA THR A 81 19.88 -10.03 -3.32
C THR A 81 18.94 -10.94 -2.58
N HIS A 82 18.85 -12.20 -2.98
CA HIS A 82 18.04 -13.20 -2.29
C HIS A 82 18.69 -14.58 -2.30
N SER A 83 18.25 -15.44 -1.38
CA SER A 83 18.65 -16.84 -1.26
C SER A 83 17.54 -17.67 -0.64
N ASN A 84 17.58 -18.98 -0.83
CA ASN A 84 16.73 -19.94 -0.14
C ASN A 84 17.48 -21.25 0.13
N ASP A 85 16.90 -22.09 1.01
CA ASP A 85 17.35 -23.44 1.34
C ASP A 85 16.35 -24.50 0.83
N ALA A 86 15.50 -24.15 -0.12
CA ALA A 86 14.46 -25.02 -0.66
C ALA A 86 15.07 -26.21 -1.42
N ASP A 87 14.43 -27.37 -1.26
CA ASP A 87 14.78 -28.57 -2.04
C ASP A 87 14.41 -28.35 -3.50
N SER A 88 15.22 -28.85 -4.43
CA SER A 88 14.89 -28.83 -5.85
C SER A 88 13.63 -29.65 -6.15
N VAL A 89 12.65 -29.02 -6.78
CA VAL A 89 11.39 -29.66 -7.20
C VAL A 89 11.23 -29.53 -8.71
N PHE A 90 11.53 -30.62 -9.42
CA PHE A 90 11.45 -30.66 -10.87
C PHE A 90 10.01 -30.90 -11.34
N VAL A 91 9.51 -30.01 -12.16
CA VAL A 91 8.19 -30.08 -12.78
C VAL A 91 8.32 -30.07 -14.29
N PRO A 92 7.38 -30.69 -15.05
CA PRO A 92 7.40 -30.61 -16.50
C PRO A 92 7.46 -29.16 -16.99
N ALA A 93 8.33 -28.88 -17.94
CA ALA A 93 8.42 -27.57 -18.55
C ALA A 93 7.26 -27.36 -19.53
N VAL A 94 6.39 -26.40 -19.27
CA VAL A 94 5.22 -26.09 -20.12
C VAL A 94 5.61 -25.24 -21.33
N ALA A 95 6.69 -24.45 -21.24
CA ALA A 95 7.22 -23.63 -22.33
C ALA A 95 8.71 -23.26 -22.09
N PRO A 96 9.48 -22.93 -23.16
CA PRO A 96 10.81 -22.37 -23.01
C PRO A 96 10.80 -21.06 -22.20
N VAL A 97 11.79 -20.88 -21.34
CA VAL A 97 11.98 -19.60 -20.62
C VAL A 97 12.49 -18.56 -21.62
N PRO A 98 11.86 -17.39 -21.76
CA PRO A 98 12.37 -16.33 -22.63
C PRO A 98 13.83 -15.97 -22.26
N GLY A 99 14.71 -15.98 -23.24
CA GLY A 99 16.14 -15.65 -23.04
C GLY A 99 17.02 -16.82 -22.63
N ASN A 100 16.51 -18.03 -22.42
CA ASN A 100 17.27 -19.21 -22.03
C ASN A 100 17.07 -20.33 -23.08
N ALA A 101 17.83 -20.27 -24.18
CA ALA A 101 17.86 -21.32 -25.20
C ALA A 101 18.51 -22.58 -24.64
N GLY A 102 17.74 -23.59 -24.27
CA GLY A 102 18.26 -24.86 -23.76
C GLY A 102 17.53 -25.40 -22.53
N THR A 103 16.28 -24.99 -22.30
CA THR A 103 15.47 -25.53 -21.20
C THR A 103 15.19 -27.02 -21.40
N ALA A 104 15.70 -27.80 -20.45
CA ALA A 104 15.33 -29.20 -20.31
C ALA A 104 13.81 -29.36 -20.21
N ALA A 105 13.28 -30.54 -20.57
CA ALA A 105 11.87 -30.90 -20.46
C ALA A 105 11.30 -30.77 -19.01
N THR A 106 12.17 -30.52 -18.03
CA THR A 106 11.83 -30.24 -16.63
C THR A 106 12.56 -29.00 -16.15
N SER A 107 11.96 -28.24 -15.24
CA SER A 107 12.63 -27.13 -14.55
C SER A 107 12.41 -27.21 -13.06
N ASP A 108 13.42 -26.78 -12.31
CA ASP A 108 13.31 -26.64 -10.85
C ASP A 108 12.45 -25.42 -10.51
N ARG A 109 11.30 -25.68 -9.88
CA ARG A 109 10.35 -24.63 -9.47
C ARG A 109 10.86 -23.76 -8.31
N ASN A 110 11.87 -24.23 -7.57
CA ASN A 110 12.42 -23.55 -6.40
C ASN A 110 13.74 -22.82 -6.71
N ARG A 111 14.22 -22.89 -7.95
CA ARG A 111 15.37 -22.11 -8.38
C ARG A 111 15.00 -20.63 -8.49
N LEU A 112 15.70 -19.80 -7.71
CA LEU A 112 15.51 -18.35 -7.72
C LEU A 112 16.02 -17.71 -9.01
N ILE A 113 15.34 -16.66 -9.47
CA ILE A 113 15.79 -15.83 -10.59
C ILE A 113 17.01 -15.02 -10.17
N ASP A 114 17.99 -14.82 -11.07
CA ASP A 114 19.14 -13.98 -10.78
C ASP A 114 18.72 -12.49 -10.74
N LEU A 115 19.01 -11.83 -9.62
CA LEU A 115 18.71 -10.39 -9.45
C LEU A 115 19.91 -9.53 -9.83
N GLY A 116 19.68 -8.59 -10.73
CA GLY A 116 20.60 -7.49 -11.04
C GLY A 116 20.23 -6.20 -10.32
N SER A 117 21.15 -5.24 -10.29
CA SER A 117 20.85 -3.88 -9.86
C SER A 117 20.42 -3.02 -11.05
N GLY A 118 19.34 -2.23 -10.87
CA GLY A 118 18.84 -1.40 -11.95
C GLY A 118 17.58 -0.62 -11.61
N PHE A 119 17.13 0.15 -12.59
CA PHE A 119 15.84 0.84 -12.53
C PHE A 119 14.73 -0.18 -12.86
N ASN A 120 13.67 -0.16 -12.05
CA ASN A 120 12.45 -0.90 -12.34
C ASN A 120 11.45 -0.03 -13.13
N ASN A 121 10.29 -0.58 -13.48
CA ASN A 121 9.27 0.16 -14.21
C ASN A 121 8.70 1.30 -13.36
N ALA A 122 8.61 2.49 -13.96
CA ALA A 122 7.96 3.63 -13.35
C ALA A 122 6.47 3.35 -13.11
N THR A 123 5.94 3.92 -12.03
CA THR A 123 4.53 3.82 -11.67
C THR A 123 3.91 5.20 -11.49
N ALA A 124 2.62 5.35 -11.82
CA ALA A 124 1.94 6.64 -11.77
C ALA A 124 0.44 6.47 -11.50
N ASN A 125 -0.15 7.49 -10.89
CA ASN A 125 -1.60 7.68 -10.82
C ASN A 125 -1.97 9.02 -11.48
N LEU A 126 -3.09 9.02 -12.19
CA LEU A 126 -3.73 10.22 -12.74
C LEU A 126 -5.14 10.31 -12.13
N VAL A 127 -5.43 11.39 -11.43
CA VAL A 127 -6.68 11.55 -10.68
C VAL A 127 -7.43 12.75 -11.20
N LEU A 128 -8.63 12.53 -11.69
CA LEU A 128 -9.58 13.56 -12.06
C LEU A 128 -10.57 13.76 -10.92
N ASN A 129 -10.56 14.95 -10.30
CA ASN A 129 -11.55 15.38 -9.34
C ASN A 129 -12.47 16.44 -9.98
N THR A 130 -13.77 16.27 -9.83
CA THR A 130 -14.76 17.20 -10.34
C THR A 130 -15.76 17.58 -9.26
N GLN A 131 -15.80 18.85 -8.88
CA GLN A 131 -16.84 19.42 -8.03
C GLN A 131 -18.07 19.72 -8.87
N LEU A 132 -19.14 18.93 -8.70
CA LEU A 132 -20.38 19.07 -9.48
C LEU A 132 -21.33 20.10 -8.87
N ALA A 133 -21.46 20.06 -7.54
CA ALA A 133 -22.29 20.94 -6.77
C ALA A 133 -21.69 21.18 -5.38
N ARG A 134 -22.31 21.99 -4.53
CA ARG A 134 -21.90 22.17 -3.14
C ARG A 134 -21.86 20.82 -2.44
N GLY A 135 -20.67 20.44 -1.95
CA GLY A 135 -20.45 19.18 -1.26
C GLY A 135 -20.62 17.91 -2.09
N ILE A 136 -20.82 18.01 -3.41
CA ILE A 136 -20.92 16.84 -4.30
C ILE A 136 -19.74 16.85 -5.27
N ARG A 137 -18.95 15.79 -5.24
CA ARG A 137 -17.82 15.59 -6.15
C ARG A 137 -17.78 14.18 -6.73
N VAL A 138 -17.17 14.07 -7.90
CA VAL A 138 -16.81 12.81 -8.53
C VAL A 138 -15.30 12.73 -8.59
N GLN A 139 -14.76 11.56 -8.26
CA GLN A 139 -13.35 11.25 -8.47
C GLN A 139 -13.24 10.05 -9.40
N MET A 140 -12.26 10.11 -10.30
CA MET A 140 -11.84 8.98 -11.13
C MET A 140 -10.32 8.90 -11.10
N THR A 141 -9.78 7.70 -10.89
CA THR A 141 -8.34 7.45 -10.87
C THR A 141 -7.98 6.44 -11.94
N SER A 142 -7.01 6.82 -12.79
CA SER A 142 -6.33 5.94 -13.72
C SER A 142 -4.88 5.76 -13.28
N TYR A 143 -4.29 4.58 -13.50
CA TYR A 143 -2.92 4.32 -13.08
C TYR A 143 -2.11 3.57 -14.13
N LEU A 144 -0.82 3.90 -14.19
CA LEU A 144 0.21 3.17 -14.88
C LEU A 144 0.81 2.14 -13.92
N SER A 145 0.68 0.88 -14.28
CA SER A 145 1.12 -0.25 -13.47
C SER A 145 2.48 -0.76 -13.94
N ALA A 146 3.34 -1.11 -12.99
CA ALA A 146 4.53 -1.90 -13.28
C ALA A 146 4.19 -3.30 -13.82
N ARG A 147 3.03 -3.82 -13.45
CA ARG A 147 2.53 -5.14 -13.85
C ARG A 147 2.19 -5.23 -15.34
N ARG A 148 1.67 -4.14 -15.92
CA ARG A 148 1.32 -4.03 -17.35
C ARG A 148 1.70 -2.66 -17.87
N HIS A 149 2.95 -2.50 -18.14
CA HIS A 149 3.58 -1.24 -18.47
C HIS A 149 3.03 -0.53 -19.72
N ASN A 150 2.45 -1.26 -20.65
CA ASN A 150 1.87 -0.75 -21.88
C ASN A 150 0.36 -0.43 -21.79
N GLU A 151 -0.24 -0.55 -20.61
CA GLU A 151 -1.67 -0.34 -20.41
C GLU A 151 -1.92 0.64 -19.26
N THR A 152 -2.94 1.47 -19.41
CA THR A 152 -3.45 2.33 -18.35
C THR A 152 -4.79 1.77 -17.87
N TRP A 153 -4.92 1.56 -16.56
CA TRP A 153 -6.10 0.97 -15.97
C TRP A 153 -6.86 1.97 -15.12
N VAL A 154 -8.19 1.81 -15.07
CA VAL A 154 -9.02 2.51 -14.09
C VAL A 154 -8.86 1.82 -12.73
N LYS A 155 -8.44 2.59 -11.72
CA LYS A 155 -8.33 2.14 -10.34
C LYS A 155 -9.65 2.24 -9.60
N ASP A 156 -10.25 3.43 -9.64
CA ASP A 156 -11.50 3.75 -8.95
C ASP A 156 -12.33 4.79 -9.71
N GLY A 157 -13.59 4.92 -9.31
CA GLY A 157 -14.51 5.95 -9.76
C GLY A 157 -15.73 5.99 -8.85
N PHE A 158 -15.93 7.12 -8.14
CA PHE A 158 -17.01 7.24 -7.16
C PHE A 158 -17.56 8.67 -7.07
N ILE A 159 -18.79 8.75 -6.58
CA ILE A 159 -19.45 9.99 -6.17
C ILE A 159 -19.28 10.11 -4.65
N GLN A 160 -18.89 11.28 -4.18
CA GLN A 160 -18.84 11.61 -2.75
C GLN A 160 -19.72 12.79 -2.45
N ILE A 161 -20.56 12.66 -1.43
CA ILE A 161 -21.51 13.65 -0.95
C ILE A 161 -21.11 14.06 0.46
N ASP A 162 -20.64 15.29 0.62
CA ASP A 162 -20.14 15.85 1.89
C ASP A 162 -21.08 16.92 2.47
N ALA A 163 -21.99 17.48 1.67
CA ALA A 163 -23.00 18.44 2.11
C ALA A 163 -24.32 18.17 1.39
N SER A 164 -25.43 18.60 1.99
CA SER A 164 -26.75 18.52 1.34
C SER A 164 -26.78 19.39 0.06
N PRO A 165 -27.21 18.83 -1.06
CA PRO A 165 -27.52 19.63 -2.25
C PRO A 165 -28.89 20.33 -2.18
N PHE A 166 -29.68 20.00 -1.15
CA PHE A 166 -31.04 20.51 -0.98
C PHE A 166 -31.08 21.53 0.14
N ASP A 167 -31.86 22.59 -0.03
CA ASP A 167 -32.11 23.60 1.00
C ASP A 167 -33.16 23.10 2.01
N VAL A 168 -32.88 21.96 2.63
CA VAL A 168 -33.74 21.33 3.64
C VAL A 168 -32.97 21.24 4.96
N PRO A 169 -33.38 21.95 6.02
CA PRO A 169 -32.64 22.05 7.28
C PRO A 169 -32.30 20.68 7.94
N MET A 170 -33.15 19.69 7.73
CA MET A 170 -32.91 18.33 8.25
C MET A 170 -31.70 17.68 7.57
N PHE A 171 -31.60 17.77 6.24
CA PHE A 171 -30.48 17.23 5.49
C PHE A 171 -29.18 17.99 5.77
N ASP A 172 -29.25 19.32 5.92
CA ASP A 172 -28.08 20.12 6.30
C ASP A 172 -27.54 19.73 7.69
N ARG A 173 -28.43 19.43 8.64
CA ARG A 173 -28.01 18.94 9.97
C ARG A 173 -27.37 17.58 9.89
N LEU A 174 -27.93 16.64 9.12
CA LEU A 174 -27.41 15.29 8.93
C LEU A 174 -26.03 15.34 8.24
N MET A 175 -25.93 16.05 7.13
CA MET A 175 -24.71 16.11 6.31
C MET A 175 -23.61 16.98 6.91
N ARG A 176 -23.88 17.70 8.00
CA ARG A 176 -22.84 18.44 8.73
C ARG A 176 -21.72 17.55 9.24
N ASP A 177 -22.07 16.35 9.73
CA ASP A 177 -21.15 15.38 10.31
C ASP A 177 -20.99 14.11 9.44
N LEU A 178 -21.83 13.93 8.40
CA LEU A 178 -21.88 12.74 7.56
C LEU A 178 -21.29 13.01 6.17
N THR A 179 -20.53 12.04 5.67
CA THR A 179 -20.11 11.89 4.26
C THR A 179 -20.67 10.59 3.72
N VAL A 180 -21.17 10.58 2.51
CA VAL A 180 -21.60 9.36 1.80
C VAL A 180 -20.75 9.21 0.54
N LYS A 181 -20.28 8.00 0.26
CA LYS A 181 -19.53 7.65 -0.95
C LYS A 181 -20.21 6.47 -1.62
N VAL A 182 -20.37 6.53 -2.95
CA VAL A 182 -21.00 5.47 -3.75
C VAL A 182 -20.24 5.29 -5.04
N GLY A 183 -19.97 4.06 -5.41
CA GLY A 183 -19.27 3.70 -6.64
C GLY A 183 -18.22 2.64 -6.42
N HIS A 184 -17.14 2.69 -7.21
CA HIS A 184 -15.97 1.85 -7.09
C HIS A 184 -14.87 2.64 -6.35
N PHE A 185 -14.54 2.24 -5.14
CA PHE A 185 -13.62 3.00 -4.28
C PHE A 185 -12.72 2.10 -3.45
N GLU A 186 -11.59 2.64 -3.04
CA GLU A 186 -10.69 2.00 -2.07
C GLU A 186 -11.41 1.83 -0.73
N VAL A 187 -11.47 0.59 -0.21
CA VAL A 187 -12.14 0.28 1.05
C VAL A 187 -11.42 0.91 2.23
N ASN A 188 -12.16 1.48 3.16
CA ASN A 188 -11.61 2.16 4.33
C ASN A 188 -11.32 1.19 5.49
N TYR A 189 -10.62 0.08 5.19
CA TYR A 189 -10.20 -0.93 6.15
C TYR A 189 -8.77 -0.67 6.64
N GLY A 190 -8.61 -0.49 7.96
CA GLY A 190 -7.34 -0.09 8.55
C GLY A 190 -6.91 1.36 8.21
N ASP A 191 -5.83 1.83 8.80
CA ASP A 191 -5.27 3.15 8.51
C ASP A 191 -4.00 3.09 7.66
N GLN A 192 -3.40 1.89 7.46
CA GLN A 192 -2.22 1.73 6.62
C GLN A 192 -2.47 2.18 5.18
N HIS A 193 -3.69 2.02 4.65
CA HIS A 193 -4.02 2.41 3.28
C HIS A 193 -3.86 3.92 3.01
N PHE A 194 -3.85 4.76 4.05
CA PHE A 194 -3.52 6.19 3.92
C PHE A 194 -2.02 6.48 3.93
N ARG A 195 -1.19 5.53 4.31
CA ARG A 195 0.26 5.67 4.55
C ARG A 195 1.12 4.77 3.68
N ARG A 196 0.55 3.73 3.08
CA ARG A 196 1.24 2.86 2.13
C ARG A 196 1.36 3.52 0.76
N THR A 197 2.26 3.03 -0.07
CA THR A 197 2.23 3.39 -1.46
C THR A 197 1.01 2.76 -2.13
N ASP A 198 0.38 3.51 -2.96
CA ASP A 198 -0.62 3.08 -3.89
C ASP A 198 -0.10 3.53 -5.24
N ASN A 199 0.86 2.76 -5.74
CA ASN A 199 1.57 3.08 -6.94
C ASN A 199 2.13 4.52 -6.92
N GLY A 200 1.52 5.45 -7.64
CA GLY A 200 1.97 6.82 -7.70
C GLY A 200 1.81 7.64 -6.41
N GLN A 201 1.04 7.17 -5.40
CA GLN A 201 0.86 7.89 -4.12
C GLN A 201 1.97 7.61 -3.09
N ALA A 202 3.12 7.16 -3.54
CA ALA A 202 4.29 6.85 -2.72
C ALA A 202 4.80 8.03 -1.87
N ILE A 203 4.36 9.26 -2.14
CA ILE A 203 4.72 10.47 -1.37
C ILE A 203 4.23 10.41 0.09
N TYR A 204 3.22 9.61 0.39
CA TYR A 204 2.68 9.45 1.74
C TYR A 204 3.38 8.35 2.55
N ASN A 205 4.03 7.39 1.88
CA ASN A 205 4.81 6.35 2.52
C ASN A 205 6.18 6.89 2.95
N ARG A 206 6.52 6.73 4.23
CA ARG A 206 7.81 7.18 4.78
C ARG A 206 8.99 6.36 4.28
N LEU A 207 8.74 5.10 3.97
CA LEU A 207 9.69 4.15 3.38
C LEU A 207 9.25 3.77 1.96
N VAL A 208 9.96 2.85 1.32
CA VAL A 208 9.62 2.42 -0.04
C VAL A 208 8.59 1.29 -0.01
N GLY A 209 8.85 0.25 0.76
CA GLY A 209 8.02 -0.95 0.80
C GLY A 209 6.64 -0.75 1.43
N ASN A 210 5.68 -1.58 1.01
CA ASN A 210 4.36 -1.72 1.62
C ASN A 210 4.40 -2.72 2.80
N PRO A 211 3.36 -2.85 3.63
CA PRO A 211 3.25 -3.90 4.64
C PRO A 211 3.43 -5.31 4.07
N LEU A 212 3.81 -6.28 4.93
CA LEU A 212 3.92 -7.70 4.53
C LEU A 212 2.59 -8.26 4.08
N LEU A 213 1.56 -8.09 4.91
CA LEU A 213 0.16 -8.37 4.58
C LEU A 213 -0.45 -7.04 4.13
N ASP A 214 -0.55 -6.86 2.83
CA ASP A 214 -0.98 -5.59 2.25
C ASP A 214 -2.49 -5.62 2.02
N ALA A 215 -3.26 -5.29 3.06
CA ALA A 215 -4.71 -5.21 3.01
C ALA A 215 -5.15 -3.98 2.21
N PHE A 216 -5.20 -4.15 0.90
CA PHE A 216 -5.54 -3.11 -0.06
C PHE A 216 -6.41 -3.65 -1.18
N THR A 217 -7.61 -3.10 -1.33
CA THR A 217 -8.48 -3.38 -2.47
C THR A 217 -9.39 -2.21 -2.77
N THR A 218 -9.94 -2.17 -3.99
CA THR A 218 -11.07 -1.32 -4.36
C THR A 218 -12.29 -2.18 -4.63
N GLU A 219 -13.45 -1.77 -4.14
CA GLU A 219 -14.70 -2.53 -4.25
C GLU A 219 -15.84 -1.61 -4.70
N VAL A 220 -16.87 -2.21 -5.30
CA VAL A 220 -18.08 -1.50 -5.71
C VAL A 220 -19.09 -1.55 -4.58
N GLY A 221 -19.59 -0.38 -4.16
CA GLY A 221 -20.56 -0.34 -3.07
C GLY A 221 -20.86 1.08 -2.57
N ALA A 222 -21.21 1.17 -1.30
CA ALA A 222 -21.51 2.42 -0.60
C ALA A 222 -20.81 2.46 0.77
N GLU A 223 -20.37 3.65 1.16
CA GLU A 223 -19.70 3.94 2.43
C GLU A 223 -20.30 5.19 3.06
N ALA A 224 -20.60 5.13 4.35
CA ALA A 224 -21.03 6.27 5.16
C ALA A 224 -19.96 6.57 6.22
N ILE A 225 -19.55 7.82 6.34
CA ILE A 225 -18.50 8.28 7.27
C ILE A 225 -19.09 9.38 8.15
N TYR A 226 -19.16 9.13 9.44
CA TYR A 226 -19.54 10.10 10.45
C TYR A 226 -18.29 10.63 11.17
N GLN A 227 -18.19 11.96 11.27
CA GLN A 227 -17.07 12.63 11.95
C GLN A 227 -17.59 13.76 12.85
N ARG A 228 -17.25 13.69 14.14
CA ARG A 228 -17.56 14.78 15.07
C ARG A 228 -16.62 14.78 16.27
N ASN A 229 -16.07 15.95 16.61
CA ASN A 229 -15.25 16.16 17.81
C ASN A 229 -14.07 15.17 17.97
N GLY A 230 -13.45 14.79 16.85
CA GLY A 230 -12.35 13.82 16.83
C GLY A 230 -12.81 12.37 16.68
N TRP A 231 -14.07 12.06 16.90
CA TRP A 231 -14.62 10.73 16.65
C TRP A 231 -14.87 10.48 15.17
N LEU A 232 -14.59 9.26 14.74
CA LEU A 232 -14.82 8.74 13.41
C LEU A 232 -15.58 7.43 13.51
N VAL A 233 -16.66 7.30 12.75
CA VAL A 233 -17.35 6.01 12.50
C VAL A 233 -17.52 5.85 11.01
N VAL A 234 -17.08 4.72 10.46
CA VAL A 234 -17.25 4.37 9.04
C VAL A 234 -18.01 3.07 8.97
N ALA A 235 -19.06 3.03 8.15
CA ALA A 235 -19.78 1.80 7.81
C ALA A 235 -19.84 1.68 6.28
N ALA A 236 -19.50 0.50 5.76
CA ALA A 236 -19.61 0.23 4.33
C ALA A 236 -20.27 -1.10 4.04
N LEU A 237 -20.96 -1.15 2.91
CA LEU A 237 -21.51 -2.34 2.29
C LEU A 237 -21.09 -2.35 0.83
N THR A 238 -20.37 -3.41 0.43
CA THR A 238 -19.80 -3.52 -0.91
C THR A 238 -20.03 -4.92 -1.47
N ASN A 239 -19.76 -5.10 -2.77
CA ASN A 239 -19.77 -6.44 -3.36
C ASN A 239 -18.63 -7.34 -2.87
N GLY A 240 -17.60 -6.79 -2.21
CA GLY A 240 -16.40 -7.50 -1.79
C GLY A 240 -15.46 -7.89 -2.94
N GLU A 241 -15.67 -7.34 -4.12
CA GLU A 241 -14.93 -7.64 -5.34
C GLU A 241 -14.58 -6.36 -6.11
N ILE A 242 -13.47 -6.40 -6.87
CA ILE A 242 -13.02 -5.28 -7.70
C ILE A 242 -14.05 -4.93 -8.79
N ARG A 243 -14.74 -5.92 -9.31
CA ARG A 243 -15.73 -5.73 -10.38
C ARG A 243 -17.15 -5.81 -9.83
N GLY A 244 -18.00 -4.90 -10.30
CA GLY A 244 -19.45 -5.04 -10.11
C GLY A 244 -19.93 -6.26 -10.91
N ASN A 245 -20.42 -7.29 -10.24
CA ASN A 245 -20.95 -8.47 -10.88
C ASN A 245 -22.21 -8.93 -10.16
N LEU A 246 -23.29 -9.12 -10.90
CA LEU A 246 -24.59 -9.54 -10.40
C LEU A 246 -24.92 -11.01 -10.73
N ALA A 247 -24.00 -11.71 -11.40
CA ALA A 247 -24.16 -13.12 -11.69
C ALA A 247 -23.81 -14.00 -10.49
N ARG A 248 -24.38 -15.20 -10.41
CA ARG A 248 -24.16 -16.21 -9.36
C ARG A 248 -24.41 -15.64 -7.95
N PRO A 249 -25.65 -15.23 -7.65
CA PRO A 249 -25.98 -14.61 -6.37
C PRO A 249 -25.78 -15.58 -5.18
N ASP A 250 -25.93 -16.88 -5.39
CA ASP A 250 -25.79 -17.91 -4.35
C ASP A 250 -24.32 -18.14 -3.94
N ASP A 251 -23.36 -17.70 -4.76
CA ASP A 251 -21.92 -17.84 -4.49
C ASP A 251 -21.33 -16.56 -3.88
N ARG A 252 -22.16 -15.59 -3.44
CA ARG A 252 -21.71 -14.26 -3.03
C ARG A 252 -22.46 -13.69 -1.85
N ASP A 253 -21.72 -13.26 -0.84
CA ASP A 253 -22.19 -12.39 0.21
C ASP A 253 -21.59 -10.99 0.07
N PRO A 254 -22.34 -9.93 0.39
CA PRO A 254 -21.77 -8.58 0.44
C PRO A 254 -20.72 -8.49 1.54
N ALA A 255 -19.63 -7.79 1.25
CA ALA A 255 -18.66 -7.45 2.27
C ALA A 255 -19.21 -6.32 3.16
N LYS A 256 -19.07 -6.50 4.47
CA LYS A 256 -19.48 -5.56 5.52
C LYS A 256 -18.24 -5.01 6.18
N MET A 257 -18.20 -3.72 6.43
CA MET A 257 -17.08 -3.08 7.10
C MET A 257 -17.59 -2.08 8.14
N LEU A 258 -16.92 -2.08 9.28
CA LEU A 258 -17.08 -1.08 10.34
C LEU A 258 -15.70 -0.60 10.79
N LYS A 259 -15.52 0.71 10.88
CA LYS A 259 -14.35 1.33 11.52
C LYS A 259 -14.82 2.34 12.56
N VAL A 260 -14.21 2.29 13.73
CA VAL A 260 -14.41 3.28 14.79
C VAL A 260 -13.05 3.83 15.19
N GLY A 261 -12.96 5.13 15.40
CA GLY A 261 -11.70 5.74 15.78
C GLY A 261 -11.86 7.10 16.42
N PHE A 262 -10.74 7.52 16.99
CA PHE A 262 -10.58 8.84 17.57
C PHE A 262 -9.27 9.44 17.07
N ASP A 263 -9.32 10.70 16.58
CA ASP A 263 -8.18 11.43 16.03
C ASP A 263 -8.24 12.87 16.53
N ARG A 264 -7.29 13.27 17.34
CA ARG A 264 -7.27 14.61 17.89
C ARG A 264 -5.86 15.14 18.12
N ARG A 265 -5.67 16.42 17.79
CA ARG A 265 -4.55 17.20 18.26
C ARG A 265 -4.87 17.71 19.66
N LEU A 266 -4.16 17.20 20.67
CA LEU A 266 -4.38 17.52 22.08
C LEU A 266 -3.78 18.87 22.46
N ASN A 267 -2.66 19.23 21.82
CA ASN A 267 -1.99 20.53 21.88
C ASN A 267 -1.15 20.73 20.61
N ASP A 268 -0.38 21.79 20.52
CA ASP A 268 0.42 22.12 19.33
C ASP A 268 1.48 21.06 19.01
N ASP A 269 1.97 20.35 20.03
CA ASP A 269 3.02 19.35 19.91
C ASP A 269 2.52 17.92 19.75
N LEU A 270 1.30 17.61 20.24
CA LEU A 270 0.83 16.23 20.38
C LEU A 270 -0.48 15.97 19.64
N ARG A 271 -0.43 15.06 18.69
CA ARG A 271 -1.61 14.45 18.06
C ARG A 271 -1.64 12.96 18.36
N VAL A 272 -2.81 12.45 18.71
CA VAL A 272 -3.07 11.03 18.92
C VAL A 272 -4.22 10.57 18.05
N ARG A 273 -4.07 9.36 17.50
CA ARG A 273 -5.15 8.67 16.79
C ARG A 273 -5.12 7.20 17.16
N LEU A 274 -6.30 6.64 17.34
CA LEU A 274 -6.49 5.20 17.52
C LEU A 274 -7.73 4.79 16.72
N THR A 275 -7.59 3.79 15.87
CA THR A 275 -8.72 3.22 15.12
C THR A 275 -8.77 1.71 15.27
N GLY A 276 -9.99 1.16 15.27
CA GLY A 276 -10.28 -0.25 15.11
C GLY A 276 -11.15 -0.44 13.87
N SER A 277 -10.80 -1.38 13.02
CA SER A 277 -11.53 -1.74 11.80
C SER A 277 -11.90 -3.21 11.83
N TRP A 278 -13.10 -3.53 11.39
CA TRP A 278 -13.59 -4.88 11.16
C TRP A 278 -14.14 -4.99 9.74
N ARG A 279 -13.85 -6.10 9.06
CA ARG A 279 -14.42 -6.46 7.77
C ARG A 279 -14.80 -7.92 7.77
N ASP A 280 -15.95 -8.27 7.19
CA ASP A 280 -16.47 -9.63 7.07
C ASP A 280 -17.08 -9.83 5.68
N GLN A 281 -16.62 -10.88 5.00
CA GLN A 281 -17.21 -11.42 3.79
C GLN A 281 -17.18 -12.94 3.88
N ARG A 282 -18.35 -13.58 3.79
CA ARG A 282 -18.51 -15.02 4.04
C ARG A 282 -18.31 -15.87 2.79
N SER A 283 -18.57 -15.30 1.64
CA SER A 283 -18.38 -15.93 0.34
C SER A 283 -18.14 -14.90 -0.75
N ALA A 284 -17.20 -15.19 -1.63
CA ALA A 284 -16.88 -14.40 -2.81
C ALA A 284 -16.35 -15.29 -3.92
N ILE A 285 -16.60 -14.90 -5.17
CA ILE A 285 -15.93 -15.55 -6.29
C ILE A 285 -14.46 -15.12 -6.36
N SER A 286 -14.17 -13.89 -5.96
CA SER A 286 -12.80 -13.35 -5.99
C SER A 286 -12.62 -12.20 -4.99
N ASN A 287 -12.47 -12.55 -3.71
CA ASN A 287 -12.02 -11.59 -2.70
C ASN A 287 -10.54 -11.20 -2.97
N THR A 288 -10.25 -9.92 -2.96
CA THR A 288 -8.90 -9.40 -3.29
C THR A 288 -8.29 -8.55 -2.20
N LEU A 289 -8.82 -8.57 -0.99
CA LEU A 289 -8.35 -7.72 0.13
C LEU A 289 -6.84 -7.85 0.35
N TYR A 290 -6.31 -9.08 0.26
CA TYR A 290 -4.90 -9.39 0.52
C TYR A 290 -4.06 -9.68 -0.72
N ASN A 291 -4.57 -9.34 -1.90
CA ASN A 291 -3.81 -9.56 -3.15
C ASN A 291 -2.69 -8.51 -3.37
N GLY A 292 -2.55 -7.57 -2.45
CA GLY A 292 -1.58 -6.48 -2.57
C GLY A 292 -1.95 -5.46 -3.64
N ASP A 293 -1.03 -4.56 -3.93
CA ASP A 293 -1.25 -3.51 -4.92
C ASP A 293 -1.31 -4.09 -6.34
N ARG A 294 -2.41 -3.85 -7.03
CA ARG A 294 -2.58 -4.25 -8.44
C ARG A 294 -1.58 -3.59 -9.38
N ALA A 295 -1.02 -2.47 -8.97
CA ALA A 295 -0.02 -1.74 -9.74
C ALA A 295 1.38 -2.35 -9.65
N GLY A 296 1.61 -3.25 -8.72
CA GLY A 296 2.84 -4.01 -8.59
C GLY A 296 3.57 -3.80 -7.27
N SER A 297 4.52 -4.69 -7.03
CA SER A 297 5.39 -4.68 -5.86
C SER A 297 6.35 -3.49 -5.87
N ARG A 298 6.85 -3.19 -4.67
CA ARG A 298 7.98 -2.28 -4.47
C ARG A 298 9.33 -3.01 -4.44
N TYR A 299 9.33 -4.36 -4.40
CA TYR A 299 10.51 -5.23 -4.43
C TYR A 299 10.38 -6.20 -5.61
N TYR A 300 11.05 -5.91 -6.73
CA TYR A 300 10.88 -6.67 -7.96
C TYR A 300 11.60 -8.01 -7.89
N PHE A 301 10.88 -9.08 -8.21
CA PHE A 301 11.37 -10.45 -8.38
C PHE A 301 12.07 -11.07 -7.16
N VAL A 302 11.95 -10.49 -5.96
CA VAL A 302 12.50 -11.11 -4.75
C VAL A 302 11.75 -12.40 -4.42
N MET A 303 12.48 -13.46 -4.14
CA MET A 303 11.96 -14.79 -3.82
C MET A 303 11.08 -15.40 -4.93
N GLU A 304 11.37 -15.06 -6.17
CA GLU A 304 10.64 -15.57 -7.34
C GLU A 304 11.48 -16.57 -8.14
N ASN A 305 10.77 -17.45 -8.86
CA ASN A 305 11.37 -18.47 -9.69
C ASN A 305 11.99 -17.88 -10.96
N VAL A 306 12.96 -18.56 -11.56
CA VAL A 306 13.61 -18.19 -12.85
C VAL A 306 12.64 -17.92 -14.01
N ARG A 307 11.39 -18.35 -13.89
CA ARG A 307 10.30 -18.13 -14.89
C ARG A 307 9.41 -16.93 -14.55
N ALA A 308 9.71 -16.22 -13.47
CA ALA A 308 8.90 -15.08 -13.05
C ALA A 308 8.82 -14.03 -14.16
N THR A 309 7.65 -13.43 -14.26
CA THR A 309 7.39 -12.29 -15.13
C THR A 309 6.78 -11.15 -14.33
N GLU A 310 6.99 -9.92 -14.74
CA GLU A 310 6.44 -8.74 -14.07
C GLU A 310 4.91 -8.83 -13.94
N SER A 311 4.24 -9.35 -14.95
CA SER A 311 2.78 -9.50 -14.97
C SER A 311 2.27 -10.54 -13.97
N ALA A 312 2.93 -11.70 -13.86
CA ALA A 312 2.49 -12.79 -12.98
C ALA A 312 2.96 -12.61 -11.54
N ASN A 313 4.15 -12.01 -11.35
CA ASN A 313 4.85 -11.90 -10.05
C ASN A 313 4.90 -10.45 -9.54
N ALA A 314 3.84 -9.69 -9.82
CA ALA A 314 3.78 -8.27 -9.53
C ALA A 314 3.74 -7.93 -8.02
N THR A 315 3.55 -8.91 -7.13
CA THR A 315 3.45 -8.71 -5.67
C THR A 315 4.59 -9.34 -4.89
N SER A 316 5.74 -9.56 -5.55
CA SER A 316 6.95 -10.12 -4.93
C SER A 316 7.30 -9.46 -3.60
N GLY A 317 7.69 -10.26 -2.61
CA GLY A 317 8.03 -9.81 -1.26
C GLY A 317 6.83 -9.56 -0.33
N ALA A 318 5.61 -9.44 -0.84
CA ALA A 318 4.39 -9.44 -0.03
C ALA A 318 3.90 -10.87 0.24
N ILE A 319 3.07 -11.03 1.26
CA ILE A 319 2.42 -12.30 1.59
C ILE A 319 0.95 -12.21 1.23
N ASN A 320 0.49 -13.14 0.40
CA ASN A 320 -0.92 -13.34 0.11
C ASN A 320 -1.38 -14.65 0.75
N PRO A 321 -2.33 -14.61 1.70
CA PRO A 321 -2.83 -15.82 2.35
C PRO A 321 -3.77 -16.66 1.46
N GLY A 322 -4.19 -16.13 0.30
CA GLY A 322 -5.09 -16.84 -0.59
C GLY A 322 -6.56 -16.85 -0.15
N PHE A 323 -6.99 -15.94 0.70
CA PHE A 323 -8.38 -15.81 1.18
C PHE A 323 -9.30 -15.28 0.08
N SER A 324 -9.50 -16.07 -0.98
CA SER A 324 -10.24 -15.64 -2.17
C SER A 324 -11.76 -15.83 -2.08
N ASP A 325 -12.24 -16.73 -1.22
CA ASP A 325 -13.68 -16.98 -0.98
C ASP A 325 -14.17 -16.21 0.24
N ALA A 326 -13.72 -16.58 1.43
CA ALA A 326 -14.13 -15.97 2.68
C ALA A 326 -12.97 -15.24 3.36
N ALA A 327 -13.25 -14.06 3.91
CA ALA A 327 -12.29 -13.31 4.70
C ALA A 327 -12.99 -12.50 5.80
N ARG A 328 -12.56 -12.70 7.04
CA ARG A 328 -12.93 -11.90 8.20
C ARG A 328 -11.66 -11.34 8.81
N SER A 329 -11.66 -10.05 9.13
CA SER A 329 -10.45 -9.39 9.60
C SER A 329 -10.75 -8.28 10.60
N ILE A 330 -9.86 -8.15 11.57
CA ILE A 330 -9.86 -7.06 12.55
C ILE A 330 -8.48 -6.42 12.53
N MET A 331 -8.45 -5.09 12.49
CA MET A 331 -7.21 -4.33 12.50
C MET A 331 -7.29 -3.17 13.49
N ILE A 332 -6.24 -2.97 14.26
CA ILE A 332 -6.06 -1.85 15.19
C ILE A 332 -4.86 -1.03 14.74
N ASN A 333 -5.04 0.30 14.66
CA ASN A 333 -3.98 1.21 14.26
C ASN A 333 -3.82 2.35 15.29
N PRO A 334 -2.82 2.29 16.18
CA PRO A 334 -2.38 3.44 16.96
C PRO A 334 -1.49 4.36 16.12
N PHE A 335 -1.64 5.68 16.32
CA PHE A 335 -0.81 6.70 15.73
C PHE A 335 -0.57 7.83 16.72
N VAL A 336 0.69 8.26 16.82
CA VAL A 336 1.12 9.39 17.66
C VAL A 336 2.08 10.26 16.86
N GLU A 337 1.86 11.58 16.92
CA GLU A 337 2.78 12.59 16.39
C GLU A 337 3.17 13.52 17.55
N PHE A 338 4.47 13.62 17.83
CA PHE A 338 5.00 14.46 18.92
C PHE A 338 6.33 15.09 18.53
N ARG A 339 6.36 16.42 18.37
CA ARG A 339 7.59 17.21 18.12
C ARG A 339 8.49 16.65 17.02
N GLY A 340 7.91 16.30 15.88
CA GLY A 340 8.64 15.71 14.74
C GLY A 340 8.88 14.21 14.85
N LEU A 341 8.57 13.59 15.98
CA LEU A 341 8.50 12.14 16.12
C LEU A 341 7.11 11.66 15.70
N GLU A 342 7.05 10.64 14.87
CA GLU A 342 5.82 10.03 14.36
C GLU A 342 5.90 8.51 14.56
N PHE A 343 4.95 7.98 15.29
CA PHE A 343 4.77 6.53 15.48
C PHE A 343 3.48 6.08 14.81
N PHE A 344 3.55 4.99 14.07
CA PHE A 344 2.39 4.30 13.51
C PHE A 344 2.48 2.82 13.81
N GLY A 345 1.38 2.24 14.26
CA GLY A 345 1.24 0.81 14.53
C GLY A 345 0.12 0.17 13.73
N LEU A 346 0.27 -1.13 13.51
CA LEU A 346 -0.76 -2.00 12.98
C LEU A 346 -0.69 -3.34 13.72
N TYR A 347 -1.84 -3.80 14.18
CA TYR A 347 -2.04 -5.16 14.63
C TYR A 347 -3.30 -5.70 13.94
N GLU A 348 -3.18 -6.80 13.23
CA GLU A 348 -4.24 -7.38 12.42
C GLU A 348 -4.32 -8.88 12.66
N ILE A 349 -5.54 -9.38 12.81
CA ILE A 349 -5.89 -10.79 12.76
C ILE A 349 -6.82 -10.97 11.57
N ALA A 350 -6.48 -11.89 10.70
CA ALA A 350 -7.26 -12.22 9.51
C ALA A 350 -7.53 -13.72 9.45
N GLU A 351 -8.79 -14.08 9.33
CA GLU A 351 -9.28 -15.44 9.10
C GLU A 351 -9.86 -15.53 7.69
N GLY A 352 -9.63 -16.64 7.00
CA GLY A 352 -10.23 -16.83 5.68
C GLY A 352 -9.89 -18.15 5.04
N ARG A 353 -10.39 -18.33 3.82
CA ARG A 353 -10.18 -19.53 3.02
C ARG A 353 -10.27 -19.21 1.52
N SER A 354 -9.75 -20.10 0.71
CA SER A 354 -10.06 -20.16 -0.72
C SER A 354 -11.31 -21.01 -0.98
N ALA A 355 -11.85 -20.96 -2.19
CA ALA A 355 -13.02 -21.77 -2.60
C ALA A 355 -12.75 -23.30 -2.60
N ALA A 356 -11.47 -23.72 -2.55
CA ALA A 356 -11.08 -25.13 -2.48
C ALA A 356 -11.00 -25.68 -1.06
N GLU A 357 -11.12 -24.81 -0.06
CA GLU A 357 -10.99 -25.15 1.37
C GLU A 357 -12.35 -25.15 2.06
N THR A 358 -12.53 -26.06 3.03
CA THR A 358 -13.72 -26.12 3.87
C THR A 358 -13.55 -25.37 5.19
N GLU A 359 -12.32 -25.36 5.72
CA GLU A 359 -11.96 -24.71 6.99
C GLU A 359 -11.26 -23.39 6.74
N THR A 360 -11.42 -22.46 7.67
CA THR A 360 -10.70 -21.19 7.65
C THR A 360 -9.30 -21.33 8.26
N ARG A 361 -8.37 -20.55 7.79
CA ARG A 361 -7.00 -20.39 8.30
C ARG A 361 -6.85 -19.01 8.92
N GLU A 362 -5.94 -18.86 9.87
CA GLU A 362 -5.68 -17.60 10.56
C GLU A 362 -4.27 -17.09 10.28
N ILE A 363 -4.16 -15.77 10.13
CA ILE A 363 -2.89 -15.03 10.04
C ILE A 363 -2.94 -13.85 10.99
N THR A 364 -1.85 -13.64 11.71
CA THR A 364 -1.60 -12.44 12.50
C THR A 364 -0.51 -11.60 11.86
N HIS A 365 -0.75 -10.31 11.73
CA HIS A 365 0.22 -9.35 11.19
C HIS A 365 0.43 -8.19 12.16
N THR A 366 1.70 -7.85 12.39
CA THR A 366 2.11 -6.73 13.24
C THR A 366 3.07 -5.83 12.47
N LEU A 367 2.87 -4.51 12.57
CA LEU A 367 3.76 -3.52 12.00
C LEU A 367 3.95 -2.37 12.99
N TRP A 368 5.21 -1.96 13.17
CA TRP A 368 5.60 -0.79 13.96
C TRP A 368 6.50 0.09 13.11
N GLU A 369 6.13 1.35 12.96
CA GLU A 369 6.90 2.35 12.22
C GLU A 369 7.20 3.55 13.10
N LEU A 370 8.45 3.97 13.11
CA LEU A 370 8.90 5.17 13.78
C LEU A 370 9.60 6.07 12.78
N THR A 371 9.20 7.33 12.72
CA THR A 371 9.81 8.34 11.85
C THR A 371 10.19 9.56 12.67
N TYR A 372 11.37 10.10 12.42
CA TYR A 372 11.83 11.32 13.06
C TYR A 372 12.21 12.38 12.03
N GLN A 373 11.57 13.53 12.09
CA GLN A 373 11.89 14.72 11.31
C GLN A 373 13.11 15.40 11.91
N LEU A 374 14.16 15.60 11.12
CA LEU A 374 15.37 16.25 11.59
C LEU A 374 15.16 17.78 11.70
N PRO A 375 15.25 18.38 12.91
CA PRO A 375 14.81 19.76 13.12
C PRO A 375 15.69 20.82 12.42
N HIS A 376 16.94 20.47 12.10
CA HIS A 376 17.92 21.42 11.53
C HIS A 376 18.10 21.29 10.00
N VAL A 377 17.45 20.29 9.38
CA VAL A 377 17.50 20.08 7.92
C VAL A 377 16.09 20.01 7.40
N ASN A 378 15.68 21.06 6.73
CA ASN A 378 14.32 21.16 6.24
C ASN A 378 13.94 19.98 5.32
N GLY A 379 12.87 19.29 5.67
CA GLY A 379 12.32 18.18 4.89
C GLY A 379 13.05 16.85 5.02
N LEU A 380 14.17 16.75 5.77
CA LEU A 380 14.88 15.49 5.97
C LEU A 380 14.30 14.71 7.14
N TYR A 381 14.10 13.40 6.97
CA TYR A 381 13.64 12.50 8.04
C TYR A 381 14.36 11.14 7.98
N LEU A 382 14.41 10.47 9.11
CA LEU A 382 14.81 9.08 9.26
C LEU A 382 13.59 8.24 9.63
N SER A 383 13.54 7.01 9.15
CA SER A 383 12.43 6.09 9.44
C SER A 383 12.93 4.67 9.61
N GLY A 384 12.31 3.94 10.54
CA GLY A 384 12.49 2.52 10.72
C GLY A 384 11.13 1.83 10.81
N ARG A 385 11.00 0.66 10.21
CA ARG A 385 9.79 -0.16 10.26
C ARG A 385 10.16 -1.63 10.50
N TYR A 386 9.42 -2.24 11.40
CA TYR A 386 9.41 -3.68 11.62
C TYR A 386 8.05 -4.25 11.27
N ASN A 387 8.03 -5.34 10.49
CA ASN A 387 6.85 -6.12 10.19
C ASN A 387 7.08 -7.57 10.64
N ALA A 388 6.08 -8.18 11.23
CA ALA A 388 6.06 -9.61 11.54
C ALA A 388 4.70 -10.19 11.13
N LEU A 389 4.74 -11.30 10.42
CA LEU A 389 3.56 -12.08 10.04
C LEU A 389 3.76 -13.51 10.51
N THR A 390 2.74 -14.07 11.14
CA THR A 390 2.69 -15.48 11.56
C THR A 390 1.34 -16.07 11.23
N GLY A 391 1.29 -17.37 10.94
CA GLY A 391 0.04 -18.09 10.76
C GLY A 391 0.08 -19.13 9.66
N ASP A 392 -1.11 -19.53 9.24
CA ASP A 392 -1.34 -20.63 8.31
C ASP A 392 -1.57 -20.11 6.88
N LEU A 393 -0.64 -20.40 5.98
CA LEU A 393 -0.77 -20.13 4.54
C LEU A 393 -1.36 -21.33 3.76
N GLY A 394 -1.69 -22.40 4.45
CA GLY A 394 -2.33 -23.58 3.88
C GLY A 394 -1.37 -24.58 3.26
N THR A 395 -1.98 -25.67 2.83
CA THR A 395 -1.31 -26.75 2.15
C THR A 395 -1.63 -26.70 0.65
N THR A 396 -0.60 -26.72 -0.19
CA THR A 396 -0.75 -26.67 -1.65
C THR A 396 0.00 -27.82 -2.33
N GLY A 397 -0.44 -28.18 -3.55
CA GLY A 397 0.16 -29.29 -4.30
C GLY A 397 -0.32 -30.65 -3.81
N THR A 398 0.20 -31.71 -4.44
CA THR A 398 -0.10 -33.11 -4.12
C THR A 398 1.15 -33.98 -4.31
N GLY A 399 1.25 -35.09 -3.57
CA GLY A 399 2.35 -36.04 -3.70
C GLY A 399 3.74 -35.37 -3.59
N PRO A 400 4.60 -35.50 -4.61
CA PRO A 400 5.95 -34.93 -4.55
C PRO A 400 6.00 -33.41 -4.51
N THR A 401 4.90 -32.72 -4.86
CA THR A 401 4.81 -31.25 -4.87
C THR A 401 4.07 -30.69 -3.67
N LEU A 402 3.70 -31.53 -2.70
CA LEU A 402 3.01 -31.11 -1.49
C LEU A 402 3.85 -30.13 -0.69
N GLN A 403 3.27 -28.98 -0.36
CA GLN A 403 3.84 -27.93 0.50
C GLN A 403 2.87 -27.71 1.65
N ASP A 404 3.33 -27.94 2.84
CA ASP A 404 2.62 -27.60 4.08
C ASP A 404 3.25 -26.34 4.65
N ASN A 405 2.49 -25.24 4.65
CA ASN A 405 2.87 -23.93 5.15
C ASN A 405 1.91 -23.48 6.28
N SER A 406 1.50 -24.42 7.15
CA SER A 406 0.52 -24.19 8.22
C SER A 406 1.08 -23.43 9.43
N ASP A 407 2.39 -23.32 9.58
CA ASP A 407 3.03 -22.56 10.68
C ASP A 407 4.22 -21.77 10.12
N VAL A 408 3.92 -20.66 9.45
CA VAL A 408 4.95 -19.81 8.86
C VAL A 408 5.17 -18.54 9.66
N ARG A 409 6.39 -18.03 9.56
CA ARG A 409 6.78 -16.72 10.08
C ARG A 409 7.56 -15.95 9.03
N VAL A 410 7.17 -14.69 8.82
CA VAL A 410 7.89 -13.76 7.95
C VAL A 410 8.20 -12.49 8.74
N ASN A 411 9.47 -12.10 8.76
CA ASN A 411 9.90 -10.86 9.42
C ASN A 411 10.54 -9.94 8.40
N ARG A 412 10.27 -8.64 8.49
CA ARG A 412 10.92 -7.62 7.67
C ARG A 412 11.34 -6.44 8.53
N ILE A 413 12.60 -6.05 8.37
CA ILE A 413 13.16 -4.81 8.91
C ILE A 413 13.41 -3.87 7.74
N GLN A 414 12.99 -2.63 7.87
CA GLN A 414 13.22 -1.56 6.92
C GLN A 414 13.83 -0.38 7.67
N LEU A 415 14.97 0.09 7.22
CA LEU A 415 15.67 1.25 7.77
C LEU A 415 15.96 2.23 6.64
N GLY A 416 15.68 3.49 6.84
CA GLY A 416 15.90 4.45 5.78
C GLY A 416 15.49 5.86 6.14
N GLY A 417 15.14 6.61 5.15
CA GLY A 417 14.68 7.96 5.31
C GLY A 417 14.37 8.61 3.98
N GLY A 418 14.05 9.88 4.04
CA GLY A 418 13.77 10.64 2.84
C GLY A 418 13.98 12.13 3.03
N TRP A 419 14.15 12.78 1.92
CA TRP A 419 14.27 14.23 1.84
C TRP A 419 13.13 14.81 1.01
N GLN A 420 12.23 15.54 1.68
CA GLN A 420 11.19 16.33 1.04
C GLN A 420 11.82 17.60 0.48
N VAL A 421 12.30 17.52 -0.77
CA VAL A 421 13.00 18.62 -1.46
C VAL A 421 12.07 19.80 -1.70
N SER A 422 10.81 19.52 -2.03
CA SER A 422 9.71 20.49 -2.15
C SER A 422 8.39 19.80 -1.75
N PRO A 423 7.28 20.51 -1.60
CA PRO A 423 5.99 19.87 -1.33
C PRO A 423 5.65 18.73 -2.31
N ASN A 424 6.14 18.80 -3.53
CA ASN A 424 5.81 17.93 -4.65
C ASN A 424 6.89 16.88 -4.97
N LEU A 425 8.10 16.96 -4.38
CA LEU A 425 9.22 16.07 -4.66
C LEU A 425 9.80 15.48 -3.39
N LEU A 426 9.80 14.16 -3.32
CA LEU A 426 10.38 13.37 -2.24
C LEU A 426 11.41 12.39 -2.80
N LEU A 427 12.60 12.40 -2.25
CA LEU A 427 13.63 11.40 -2.48
C LEU A 427 13.72 10.49 -1.28
N LYS A 428 13.80 9.16 -1.48
CA LYS A 428 13.88 8.17 -0.42
C LYS A 428 15.02 7.20 -0.65
N ALA A 429 15.58 6.70 0.43
CA ALA A 429 16.49 5.57 0.45
C ALA A 429 16.04 4.59 1.55
N GLU A 430 16.03 3.31 1.25
CA GLU A 430 15.63 2.24 2.15
C GLU A 430 16.60 1.07 2.06
N TYR A 431 17.05 0.59 3.21
CA TYR A 431 17.60 -0.75 3.37
C TYR A 431 16.48 -1.66 3.87
N VAL A 432 16.33 -2.81 3.24
CA VAL A 432 15.35 -3.83 3.60
C VAL A 432 16.06 -5.15 3.87
N ASP A 433 15.56 -5.90 4.85
CA ASP A 433 15.95 -7.28 5.16
C ASP A 433 14.71 -8.07 5.54
N GLN A 434 14.38 -9.11 4.78
CA GLN A 434 13.22 -9.98 5.02
C GLN A 434 13.63 -11.43 5.08
N THR A 435 13.12 -12.15 6.09
CA THR A 435 13.35 -13.58 6.32
C THR A 435 12.06 -14.35 6.32
N TYR A 436 12.16 -15.64 5.94
CA TYR A 436 11.04 -16.57 5.81
C TYR A 436 11.36 -17.84 6.58
N ASP A 437 10.57 -18.14 7.61
CA ASP A 437 10.73 -19.31 8.48
C ASP A 437 9.45 -20.17 8.45
N GLY A 438 9.58 -21.48 8.72
CA GLY A 438 8.47 -22.42 8.81
C GLY A 438 7.89 -22.86 7.47
N PHE A 439 8.43 -22.39 6.34
CA PHE A 439 8.00 -22.83 5.02
C PHE A 439 8.47 -24.25 4.72
N SER A 440 7.61 -25.03 4.06
CA SER A 440 7.93 -26.35 3.56
C SER A 440 9.24 -26.34 2.74
N ARG A 441 10.09 -27.33 2.92
CA ARG A 441 11.33 -27.46 2.11
C ARG A 441 11.07 -27.51 0.59
N ARG A 442 9.85 -27.76 0.18
CA ARG A 442 9.41 -27.76 -1.22
C ARG A 442 8.82 -26.42 -1.68
N ASP A 443 8.74 -25.43 -0.80
CA ASP A 443 8.35 -24.07 -1.13
C ASP A 443 9.61 -23.23 -1.42
N ILE A 444 9.57 -22.41 -2.46
CA ILE A 444 10.68 -21.53 -2.85
C ILE A 444 11.13 -20.57 -1.73
N ARG A 445 10.26 -20.33 -0.74
CA ARG A 445 10.52 -19.46 0.41
C ARG A 445 11.16 -20.17 1.60
N SER A 446 11.41 -21.51 1.52
CA SER A 446 12.04 -22.27 2.61
C SER A 446 13.43 -21.74 2.95
N GLY A 447 13.65 -21.33 4.22
CA GLY A 447 14.90 -20.69 4.64
C GLY A 447 15.24 -19.42 3.85
N GLY A 448 14.22 -18.83 3.24
CA GLY A 448 14.34 -17.71 2.32
C GLY A 448 14.76 -16.41 3.00
N ARG A 449 15.53 -15.60 2.28
CA ARG A 449 15.89 -14.25 2.69
C ARG A 449 16.12 -13.38 1.47
N PHE A 450 15.69 -12.12 1.55
CA PHE A 450 16.20 -11.09 0.64
C PHE A 450 16.60 -9.83 1.41
N SER A 451 17.60 -9.13 0.89
CA SER A 451 18.07 -7.89 1.50
C SER A 451 18.74 -6.99 0.48
N GLY A 452 18.84 -5.71 0.80
CA GLY A 452 19.58 -4.74 -0.01
C GLY A 452 19.02 -3.33 0.09
N VAL A 453 19.31 -2.51 -0.90
CA VAL A 453 19.00 -1.07 -0.92
C VAL A 453 18.09 -0.73 -2.07
N ILE A 454 17.13 0.17 -1.82
CA ILE A 454 16.27 0.77 -2.82
C ILE A 454 16.36 2.29 -2.69
N LEU A 455 16.48 2.97 -3.82
CA LEU A 455 16.32 4.41 -3.94
C LEU A 455 15.00 4.69 -4.67
N GLU A 456 14.27 5.72 -4.25
CA GLU A 456 13.02 6.10 -4.88
C GLU A 456 12.90 7.62 -4.99
N ALA A 457 12.55 8.09 -6.19
CA ALA A 457 12.13 9.46 -6.43
C ALA A 457 10.62 9.48 -6.69
N VAL A 458 9.92 10.36 -5.97
CA VAL A 458 8.46 10.49 -6.02
C VAL A 458 8.09 11.94 -6.28
N THR A 459 7.18 12.16 -7.23
CA THR A 459 6.52 13.45 -7.44
C THR A 459 5.02 13.32 -7.31
N ALA A 460 4.35 14.36 -6.77
CA ALA A 460 2.88 14.41 -6.70
C ALA A 460 2.40 15.87 -6.70
N TRP A 461 1.32 16.16 -7.43
CA TRP A 461 0.76 17.51 -7.57
C TRP A 461 -0.74 17.50 -7.84
#